data_a354a0c33a5408cde3f8f4ae4066f2d0
#
_entry.id   a354a0c33a5408cde3f8f4ae4066f2d0
#
_cell.length_a   1.000
_cell.length_b   1.000
_cell.length_c   1.000
_cell.angle_alpha   90.00
_cell.angle_beta   90.00
_cell.angle_gamma   90.00
#
_symmetry.space_group_name_H-M   'P 1'
#
loop_
_entity.id
_entity.type
_entity.pdbx_description
1 polymer ?
#
loop_
_entity_poly.entity_id
_entity_poly.type
_entity_poly.pdbx_seq_one_letter_code
_entity_poly.pdbx_strand_id
1 'polypeptide(L)'
;LTERDLMTHSDNPFIVQLFYSFSDCMNLYFVMEFQPGGDLMSLLIKRGVLTETETRFFIAETLLAIHYIHKAGFIHRDIKPDNLLLTKHGHIRLTDFGLSTKTDRFADPIMQLIDELADAVDTSSRKDDQSEIIPTTEREKMYSTVGTPDYIAPEVLLKHHYNHSVDFWSLGAIMFEMLFGFAAFASDTARRTAIKILHWTENLIFPMA
;
A
#
# COMPACT_ATOMS: atom_id res chain seq x y z
N LEU A 1 -18.16 -14.14 1.58
CA LEU A 1 -17.91 -12.76 1.18
C LEU A 1 -17.16 -12.76 -0.13
N THR A 2 -17.54 -11.94 -1.10
CA THR A 2 -16.78 -11.64 -2.31
C THR A 2 -15.97 -10.35 -2.08
N GLU A 3 -15.02 -10.04 -2.97
CA GLU A 3 -14.29 -8.74 -2.94
C GLU A 3 -15.27 -7.55 -2.91
N ARG A 4 -16.33 -7.66 -3.70
CA ARG A 4 -17.44 -6.70 -3.71
C ARG A 4 -18.12 -6.59 -2.33
N ASP A 5 -18.35 -7.70 -1.65
CA ASP A 5 -19.00 -7.70 -0.33
C ASP A 5 -18.09 -7.05 0.72
N LEU A 6 -16.76 -7.22 0.60
CA LEU A 6 -15.77 -6.56 1.47
C LEU A 6 -15.89 -5.04 1.38
N MET A 7 -15.95 -4.48 0.16
CA MET A 7 -16.03 -3.04 -0.06
C MET A 7 -17.43 -2.46 0.20
N THR A 8 -18.49 -3.23 -0.04
CA THR A 8 -19.89 -2.75 0.08
C THR A 8 -20.36 -2.72 1.53
N HIS A 9 -19.88 -3.66 2.37
CA HIS A 9 -20.32 -3.80 3.77
C HIS A 9 -19.22 -3.42 4.76
N SER A 10 -18.15 -2.77 4.30
CA SER A 10 -17.06 -2.35 5.15
C SER A 10 -17.39 -1.02 5.83
N ASP A 11 -17.61 -1.05 7.14
CA ASP A 11 -17.59 0.16 7.98
C ASP A 11 -16.16 0.54 8.40
N ASN A 12 -15.15 -0.10 7.77
CA ASN A 12 -13.75 0.13 8.13
C ASN A 12 -13.26 1.49 7.60
N PRO A 13 -12.72 2.37 8.47
CA PRO A 13 -12.31 3.72 8.08
C PRO A 13 -11.09 3.76 7.16
N PHE A 14 -10.40 2.64 6.95
CA PHE A 14 -9.19 2.55 6.11
C PHE A 14 -9.43 1.88 4.75
N ILE A 15 -10.68 1.54 4.42
CA ILE A 15 -11.07 0.94 3.13
C ILE A 15 -11.96 1.92 2.38
N VAL A 16 -11.74 2.07 1.06
CA VAL A 16 -12.65 2.85 0.20
C VAL A 16 -13.99 2.13 0.09
N GLN A 17 -15.07 2.85 0.37
CA GLN A 17 -16.42 2.30 0.31
C GLN A 17 -16.91 2.21 -1.14
N LEU A 18 -17.46 1.07 -1.53
CA LEU A 18 -18.18 0.87 -2.78
C LEU A 18 -19.68 1.04 -2.54
N PHE A 19 -20.29 2.05 -3.14
CA PHE A 19 -21.72 2.33 -3.00
C PHE A 19 -22.55 1.47 -3.95
N TYR A 20 -22.15 1.42 -5.23
CA TYR A 20 -22.89 0.69 -6.28
C TYR A 20 -21.92 0.04 -7.25
N SER A 21 -22.34 -1.10 -7.82
CA SER A 21 -21.72 -1.69 -8.99
C SER A 21 -22.79 -2.14 -9.98
N PHE A 22 -22.62 -1.84 -11.26
CA PHE A 22 -23.52 -2.24 -12.33
C PHE A 22 -22.73 -2.43 -13.62
N SER A 23 -23.31 -3.10 -14.61
CA SER A 23 -22.67 -3.34 -15.90
C SER A 23 -23.62 -3.04 -17.05
N ASP A 24 -23.05 -2.63 -18.17
CA ASP A 24 -23.70 -2.69 -19.47
C ASP A 24 -23.11 -3.83 -20.32
N CYS A 25 -23.36 -3.85 -21.62
CA CYS A 25 -22.87 -4.88 -22.52
C CYS A 25 -21.35 -4.85 -22.76
N MET A 26 -20.66 -3.77 -22.39
CA MET A 26 -19.24 -3.55 -22.67
C MET A 26 -18.41 -3.23 -21.43
N ASN A 27 -19.01 -2.69 -20.36
CA ASN A 27 -18.28 -2.14 -19.23
C ASN A 27 -18.90 -2.59 -17.90
N LEU A 28 -18.02 -2.70 -16.88
CA LEU A 28 -18.40 -2.79 -15.48
C LEU A 28 -18.13 -1.44 -14.81
N TYR A 29 -19.11 -0.94 -14.07
CA TYR A 29 -19.06 0.36 -13.40
C TYR A 29 -19.04 0.17 -11.89
N PHE A 30 -18.14 0.91 -11.22
CA PHE A 30 -18.07 1.01 -9.77
C PHE A 30 -18.29 2.46 -9.35
N VAL A 31 -19.22 2.68 -8.43
CA VAL A 31 -19.46 3.97 -7.80
C VAL A 31 -18.90 3.90 -6.39
N MET A 32 -17.80 4.59 -6.14
CA MET A 32 -17.03 4.52 -4.90
C MET A 32 -16.98 5.88 -4.20
N GLU A 33 -16.63 5.85 -2.92
CA GLU A 33 -16.33 7.05 -2.14
C GLU A 33 -15.20 7.85 -2.79
N PHE A 34 -15.43 9.15 -3.02
CA PHE A 34 -14.40 10.03 -3.58
C PHE A 34 -13.42 10.49 -2.50
N GLN A 35 -12.13 10.35 -2.79
CA GLN A 35 -11.06 10.75 -1.89
C GLN A 35 -10.34 12.00 -2.45
N PRO A 36 -10.62 13.21 -1.89
CA PRO A 36 -10.13 14.47 -2.46
C PRO A 36 -8.64 14.73 -2.22
N GLY A 37 -7.98 13.98 -1.34
CA GLY A 37 -6.54 14.11 -1.06
C GLY A 37 -5.64 13.51 -2.14
N GLY A 38 -6.22 12.83 -3.15
CA GLY A 38 -5.48 12.09 -4.17
C GLY A 38 -4.91 10.78 -3.64
N ASP A 39 -3.78 10.36 -4.15
CA ASP A 39 -3.08 9.13 -3.77
C ASP A 39 -1.71 9.41 -3.14
N LEU A 40 -1.18 8.41 -2.44
CA LEU A 40 0.11 8.53 -1.75
C LEU A 40 1.28 8.66 -2.74
N MET A 41 1.20 8.06 -3.95
CA MET A 41 2.22 8.22 -4.98
C MET A 41 2.34 9.69 -5.40
N SER A 42 1.22 10.35 -5.66
CA SER A 42 1.18 11.78 -5.98
C SER A 42 1.78 12.63 -4.85
N LEU A 43 1.53 12.26 -3.59
CA LEU A 43 2.14 12.92 -2.44
C LEU A 43 3.66 12.71 -2.42
N LEU A 44 4.14 11.47 -2.64
CA LEU A 44 5.57 11.14 -2.67
C LEU A 44 6.29 11.85 -3.81
N ILE A 45 5.70 11.91 -5.01
CA ILE A 45 6.25 12.67 -6.14
C ILE A 45 6.42 14.15 -5.76
N LYS A 46 5.42 14.74 -5.11
CA LYS A 46 5.42 16.16 -4.74
C LYS A 46 6.39 16.48 -3.60
N ARG A 47 6.51 15.63 -2.58
CA ARG A 47 7.25 15.87 -1.34
C ARG A 47 8.70 15.36 -1.39
N GLY A 48 8.96 14.37 -2.20
CA GLY A 48 10.23 13.67 -2.25
C GLY A 48 10.33 12.62 -1.14
N VAL A 49 10.75 13.01 0.04
CA VAL A 49 10.81 12.16 1.24
C VAL A 49 9.77 12.62 2.26
N LEU A 50 9.33 11.70 3.09
CA LEU A 50 8.49 11.99 4.24
C LEU A 50 9.33 11.90 5.52
N THR A 51 8.92 12.65 6.53
CA THR A 51 9.51 12.51 7.87
C THR A 51 9.20 11.14 8.47
N GLU A 52 10.00 10.71 9.44
CA GLU A 52 9.74 9.45 10.17
C GLU A 52 8.34 9.45 10.82
N THR A 53 7.89 10.59 11.33
CA THR A 53 6.57 10.72 11.95
C THR A 53 5.45 10.56 10.94
N GLU A 54 5.55 11.18 9.76
CA GLU A 54 4.58 11.02 8.67
C GLU A 54 4.58 9.58 8.14
N THR A 55 5.77 9.01 7.93
CA THR A 55 5.91 7.61 7.48
C THR A 55 5.27 6.65 8.47
N ARG A 56 5.56 6.79 9.76
CA ARG A 56 4.97 5.96 10.82
C ARG A 56 3.44 6.04 10.81
N PHE A 57 2.90 7.24 10.61
CA PHE A 57 1.46 7.46 10.54
C PHE A 57 0.83 6.72 9.35
N PHE A 58 1.34 6.91 8.13
CA PHE A 58 0.79 6.26 6.94
C PHE A 58 0.95 4.74 6.97
N ILE A 59 2.11 4.25 7.46
CA ILE A 59 2.36 2.81 7.60
C ILE A 59 1.42 2.19 8.62
N ALA A 60 1.15 2.84 9.75
CA ALA A 60 0.23 2.33 10.76
C ALA A 60 -1.20 2.22 10.21
N GLU A 61 -1.71 3.24 9.52
CA GLU A 61 -3.05 3.19 8.93
C GLU A 61 -3.14 2.16 7.80
N THR A 62 -2.11 2.05 6.96
CA THR A 62 -2.06 1.01 5.91
C THR A 62 -2.04 -0.39 6.52
N LEU A 63 -1.29 -0.59 7.60
CA LEU A 63 -1.25 -1.85 8.34
C LEU A 63 -2.63 -2.23 8.89
N LEU A 64 -3.39 -1.28 9.43
CA LEU A 64 -4.76 -1.51 9.88
C LEU A 64 -5.71 -1.88 8.73
N ALA A 65 -5.55 -1.26 7.55
CA ALA A 65 -6.27 -1.65 6.35
C ALA A 65 -5.96 -3.09 5.93
N ILE A 66 -4.68 -3.44 5.86
CA ILE A 66 -4.19 -4.79 5.53
C ILE A 66 -4.74 -5.81 6.53
N HIS A 67 -4.62 -5.51 7.83
CA HIS A 67 -5.13 -6.38 8.89
C HIS A 67 -6.63 -6.67 8.71
N TYR A 68 -7.42 -5.64 8.43
CA TYR A 68 -8.85 -5.80 8.20
C TYR A 68 -9.17 -6.77 7.06
N ILE A 69 -8.53 -6.62 5.90
CA ILE A 69 -8.76 -7.50 4.74
C ILE A 69 -8.28 -8.92 4.99
N HIS A 70 -7.13 -9.11 5.65
CA HIS A 70 -6.61 -10.41 6.05
C HIS A 70 -7.54 -11.13 7.03
N LYS A 71 -8.08 -10.40 8.02
CA LYS A 71 -9.06 -10.93 8.97
C LYS A 71 -10.37 -11.36 8.27
N ALA A 72 -10.74 -10.68 7.18
CA ALA A 72 -11.85 -11.07 6.32
C ALA A 72 -11.54 -12.26 5.40
N GLY A 73 -10.30 -12.77 5.39
CA GLY A 73 -9.85 -13.90 4.58
C GLY A 73 -9.44 -13.52 3.16
N PHE A 74 -8.94 -12.31 2.95
CA PHE A 74 -8.45 -11.84 1.65
C PHE A 74 -6.98 -11.43 1.73
N ILE A 75 -6.26 -11.58 0.61
CA ILE A 75 -4.93 -11.02 0.37
C ILE A 75 -5.09 -9.99 -0.75
N HIS A 76 -4.53 -8.78 -0.59
CA HIS A 76 -4.69 -7.71 -1.57
C HIS A 76 -3.87 -7.93 -2.84
N ARG A 77 -2.58 -8.27 -2.71
CA ARG A 77 -1.58 -8.58 -3.76
C ARG A 77 -1.13 -7.41 -4.64
N ASP A 78 -1.74 -6.24 -4.53
CA ASP A 78 -1.37 -5.03 -5.28
C ASP A 78 -1.30 -3.80 -4.37
N ILE A 79 -0.68 -3.96 -3.20
CA ILE A 79 -0.43 -2.82 -2.30
C ILE A 79 0.72 -2.00 -2.87
N LYS A 80 0.39 -0.73 -3.22
CA LYS A 80 1.33 0.26 -3.76
C LYS A 80 0.82 1.66 -3.42
N PRO A 81 1.67 2.68 -3.49
CA PRO A 81 1.27 4.05 -3.13
C PRO A 81 0.11 4.59 -3.96
N ASP A 82 -0.06 4.15 -5.23
CA ASP A 82 -1.19 4.52 -6.10
C ASP A 82 -2.54 4.04 -5.54
N ASN A 83 -2.56 2.91 -4.82
CA ASN A 83 -3.75 2.29 -4.25
C ASN A 83 -4.02 2.73 -2.80
N LEU A 84 -3.21 3.64 -2.27
CA LEU A 84 -3.38 4.27 -0.96
C LEU A 84 -3.89 5.69 -1.15
N LEU A 85 -5.22 5.86 -1.14
CA LEU A 85 -5.86 7.15 -1.32
C LEU A 85 -5.88 7.95 -0.01
N LEU A 86 -5.92 9.27 -0.13
CA LEU A 86 -5.91 10.21 0.98
C LEU A 86 -7.27 10.91 1.12
N THR A 87 -7.83 10.85 2.32
CA THR A 87 -9.01 11.64 2.65
C THR A 87 -8.67 13.14 2.70
N LYS A 88 -9.70 13.99 2.77
CA LYS A 88 -9.51 15.44 2.99
C LYS A 88 -8.75 15.80 4.27
N HIS A 89 -8.65 14.87 5.21
CA HIS A 89 -7.94 15.03 6.49
C HIS A 89 -6.59 14.34 6.52
N GLY A 90 -6.14 13.75 5.39
CA GLY A 90 -4.86 13.08 5.25
C GLY A 90 -4.82 11.65 5.80
N HIS A 91 -5.96 11.01 6.04
CA HIS A 91 -6.03 9.59 6.42
C HIS A 91 -5.99 8.68 5.18
N ILE A 92 -5.44 7.48 5.34
CA ILE A 92 -5.37 6.46 4.29
C ILE A 92 -6.74 5.81 4.04
N ARG A 93 -7.00 5.52 2.76
CA ARG A 93 -8.06 4.65 2.26
C ARG A 93 -7.48 3.68 1.22
N LEU A 94 -7.43 2.40 1.54
CA LEU A 94 -6.99 1.36 0.61
C LEU A 94 -8.08 1.09 -0.44
N THR A 95 -7.67 1.01 -1.70
CA THR A 95 -8.55 0.79 -2.86
C THR A 95 -7.97 -0.27 -3.81
N ASP A 96 -8.70 -0.57 -4.87
CA ASP A 96 -8.31 -1.48 -5.96
C ASP A 96 -8.09 -2.94 -5.52
N PHE A 97 -9.19 -3.62 -5.25
CA PHE A 97 -9.22 -5.04 -4.89
C PHE A 97 -9.29 -5.97 -6.12
N GLY A 98 -9.04 -5.45 -7.32
CA GLY A 98 -9.16 -6.21 -8.58
C GLY A 98 -8.22 -7.40 -8.70
N LEU A 99 -7.13 -7.43 -7.94
CA LEU A 99 -6.19 -8.55 -7.86
C LEU A 99 -6.31 -9.37 -6.58
N SER A 100 -7.23 -9.02 -5.66
CA SER A 100 -7.38 -9.72 -4.38
C SER A 100 -7.79 -11.18 -4.55
N THR A 101 -7.40 -12.02 -3.62
CA THR A 101 -7.79 -13.43 -3.59
C THR A 101 -8.20 -13.86 -2.19
N LYS A 102 -9.13 -14.83 -2.12
CA LYS A 102 -9.44 -15.48 -0.85
C LYS A 102 -8.32 -16.41 -0.43
N THR A 103 -8.10 -16.47 0.85
CA THR A 103 -7.19 -17.43 1.47
C THR A 103 -7.94 -18.23 2.54
N ASP A 104 -7.48 -19.45 2.79
CA ASP A 104 -7.95 -20.20 3.95
C ASP A 104 -7.44 -19.49 5.21
N ARG A 105 -8.32 -19.38 6.23
CA ARG A 105 -8.00 -18.72 7.51
C ARG A 105 -6.92 -19.52 8.24
N PHE A 106 -5.69 -19.06 8.19
CA PHE A 106 -4.62 -19.55 9.07
C PHE A 106 -4.46 -18.60 10.25
N ALA A 107 -4.25 -19.14 11.43
CA ALA A 107 -3.84 -18.35 12.60
C ALA A 107 -2.41 -17.85 12.37
N ASP A 108 -2.27 -16.58 11.95
CA ASP A 108 -0.98 -15.92 11.78
C ASP A 108 -0.61 -15.24 13.10
N PRO A 109 0.56 -15.55 13.72
CA PRO A 109 1.01 -14.89 14.94
C PRO A 109 1.14 -13.36 14.79
N ILE A 110 1.45 -12.87 13.60
CA ILE A 110 1.52 -11.43 13.31
C ILE A 110 0.13 -10.79 13.45
N MET A 111 -0.92 -11.51 13.05
CA MET A 111 -2.31 -11.03 13.16
C MET A 111 -2.74 -10.85 14.61
N GLN A 112 -2.30 -11.72 15.53
CA GLN A 112 -2.56 -11.55 16.97
C GLN A 112 -1.86 -10.32 17.54
N LEU A 113 -0.61 -10.07 17.16
CA LEU A 113 0.12 -8.88 17.58
C LEU A 113 -0.54 -7.58 17.08
N ILE A 114 -1.08 -7.59 15.87
CA ILE A 114 -1.77 -6.42 15.29
C ILE A 114 -3.12 -6.18 15.99
N ASP A 115 -3.87 -7.23 16.36
CA ASP A 115 -5.09 -7.10 17.17
C ASP A 115 -4.78 -6.40 18.52
N GLU A 116 -3.70 -6.79 19.20
CA GLU A 116 -3.25 -6.16 20.45
C GLU A 116 -2.84 -4.68 20.26
N LEU A 117 -2.20 -4.34 19.14
CA LEU A 117 -1.81 -2.97 18.83
C LEU A 117 -2.99 -2.09 18.40
N ALA A 118 -3.96 -2.63 17.68
CA ALA A 118 -5.15 -1.90 17.24
C ALA A 118 -6.00 -1.43 18.42
N ASP A 119 -6.13 -2.26 19.46
CA ASP A 119 -6.83 -1.91 20.71
C ASP A 119 -6.11 -0.79 21.51
N ALA A 120 -4.80 -0.59 21.26
CA ALA A 120 -3.99 0.44 21.93
C ALA A 120 -4.03 1.82 21.24
N VAL A 121 -4.47 1.92 19.98
CA VAL A 121 -4.38 3.15 19.15
C VAL A 121 -5.51 4.16 19.41
N ASP A 122 -6.56 3.82 20.14
CA ASP A 122 -7.73 4.70 20.36
C ASP A 122 -7.47 5.94 21.25
N THR A 123 -6.22 6.22 21.61
CA THR A 123 -5.87 7.33 22.53
C THR A 123 -4.58 8.07 22.20
N SER A 124 -4.48 8.88 21.13
CA SER A 124 -3.56 10.05 21.18
C SER A 124 -3.67 11.07 20.03
N SER A 125 -3.72 12.34 20.42
CA SER A 125 -3.85 13.55 19.59
C SER A 125 -2.52 14.00 18.96
N ARG A 126 -2.59 14.64 17.79
CA ARG A 126 -1.48 15.14 16.97
C ARG A 126 -0.99 16.53 17.35
N LYS A 127 0.27 16.80 17.06
CA LYS A 127 0.86 18.16 16.90
C LYS A 127 1.60 18.24 15.57
N ASP A 128 1.39 19.38 14.87
CA ASP A 128 2.01 19.69 13.58
C ASP A 128 3.48 20.11 13.70
N ASP A 129 4.30 19.66 12.74
CA ASP A 129 5.64 20.25 12.53
C ASP A 129 5.91 20.39 11.00
N GLN A 130 6.51 21.52 10.58
CA GLN A 130 6.71 21.90 9.18
C GLN A 130 8.17 21.69 8.77
N SER A 131 8.42 21.03 7.63
CA SER A 131 9.76 20.89 7.05
C SER A 131 9.82 21.14 5.53
N GLU A 132 10.99 21.63 5.06
CA GLU A 132 11.28 22.21 3.73
C GLU A 132 11.35 21.19 2.57
N ILE A 133 11.12 21.69 1.32
CA ILE A 133 10.88 20.94 0.07
C ILE A 133 12.16 20.88 -0.79
N ILE A 134 12.47 19.73 -1.41
CA ILE A 134 13.51 19.49 -2.43
C ILE A 134 12.88 19.22 -3.82
N PRO A 135 13.52 19.65 -4.96
CA PRO A 135 12.88 19.77 -6.27
C PRO A 135 12.49 18.48 -7.00
N THR A 136 11.40 18.55 -7.75
CA THR A 136 10.51 17.51 -8.29
C THR A 136 10.95 16.86 -9.63
N THR A 137 11.99 17.35 -10.33
CA THR A 137 12.17 17.15 -11.78
C THR A 137 12.74 15.79 -12.23
N GLU A 138 13.44 15.07 -11.37
CA GLU A 138 14.04 13.76 -11.73
C GLU A 138 13.11 12.57 -11.45
N ARG A 139 12.19 12.72 -10.49
CA ARG A 139 11.26 11.67 -10.07
C ARG A 139 10.21 11.33 -11.13
N GLU A 140 9.66 12.31 -11.85
CA GLU A 140 8.68 12.08 -12.92
C GLU A 140 9.19 11.13 -14.02
N LYS A 141 10.52 11.10 -14.26
CA LYS A 141 11.13 10.20 -15.25
C LYS A 141 11.26 8.74 -14.78
N MET A 142 11.33 8.50 -13.47
CA MET A 142 11.46 7.15 -12.90
C MET A 142 10.13 6.40 -12.83
N TYR A 143 9.01 7.12 -12.70
CA TYR A 143 7.67 6.52 -12.57
C TYR A 143 6.91 6.30 -13.88
N SER A 144 7.48 6.65 -15.03
CA SER A 144 6.81 6.59 -16.34
C SER A 144 6.73 5.19 -16.98
N THR A 145 7.22 4.14 -16.33
CA THR A 145 7.19 2.78 -16.88
C THR A 145 5.98 2.02 -16.35
N VAL A 146 4.97 1.88 -17.18
CA VAL A 146 3.76 1.09 -16.89
C VAL A 146 4.15 -0.36 -16.55
N GLY A 147 3.82 -0.83 -15.33
CA GLY A 147 3.98 -2.22 -14.91
C GLY A 147 5.31 -2.55 -14.21
N THR A 148 5.95 -1.58 -13.55
CA THR A 148 7.17 -1.84 -12.76
C THR A 148 6.82 -2.63 -11.48
N PRO A 149 7.55 -3.73 -11.19
CA PRO A 149 7.23 -4.65 -10.07
C PRO A 149 7.78 -4.19 -8.71
N ASP A 150 7.98 -2.90 -8.48
CA ASP A 150 8.73 -2.34 -7.33
C ASP A 150 8.26 -2.82 -5.94
N TYR A 151 6.98 -3.18 -5.84
CA TYR A 151 6.33 -3.58 -4.58
C TYR A 151 5.97 -5.07 -4.53
N ILE A 152 6.24 -5.84 -5.60
CA ILE A 152 5.86 -7.25 -5.71
C ILE A 152 6.80 -8.11 -4.87
N ALA A 153 6.25 -9.01 -4.04
CA ALA A 153 7.04 -9.95 -3.25
C ALA A 153 7.77 -10.99 -4.11
N PRO A 154 8.99 -11.43 -3.72
CA PRO A 154 9.78 -12.37 -4.52
C PRO A 154 9.09 -13.71 -4.78
N GLU A 155 8.32 -14.24 -3.82
CA GLU A 155 7.56 -15.47 -3.98
C GLU A 155 6.44 -15.35 -5.03
N VAL A 156 5.87 -14.16 -5.22
CA VAL A 156 4.90 -13.88 -6.29
C VAL A 156 5.57 -13.89 -7.66
N LEU A 157 6.76 -13.27 -7.79
CA LEU A 157 7.56 -13.29 -9.02
C LEU A 157 7.97 -14.71 -9.40
N LEU A 158 8.28 -15.56 -8.43
CA LEU A 158 8.64 -16.96 -8.62
C LEU A 158 7.43 -17.87 -8.90
N LYS A 159 6.22 -17.33 -8.82
CA LYS A 159 4.95 -18.10 -8.90
C LYS A 159 4.88 -19.25 -7.89
N HIS A 160 5.50 -19.07 -6.74
CA HIS A 160 5.39 -19.99 -5.62
C HIS A 160 4.05 -19.80 -4.90
N HIS A 161 3.70 -20.76 -4.04
CA HIS A 161 2.62 -20.56 -3.09
C HIS A 161 2.96 -19.38 -2.17
N TYR A 162 2.03 -18.48 -1.99
CA TYR A 162 2.17 -17.29 -1.14
C TYR A 162 0.97 -17.17 -0.19
N ASN A 163 1.17 -16.42 0.86
CA ASN A 163 0.17 -16.14 1.89
C ASN A 163 0.06 -14.61 2.12
N HIS A 164 -0.46 -14.20 3.26
CA HIS A 164 -0.61 -12.80 3.66
C HIS A 164 0.69 -12.00 3.67
N SER A 165 1.85 -12.66 3.78
CA SER A 165 3.17 -11.99 3.87
C SER A 165 3.49 -11.11 2.67
N VAL A 166 2.90 -11.38 1.51
CA VAL A 166 3.12 -10.59 0.29
C VAL A 166 2.68 -9.14 0.45
N ASP A 167 1.59 -8.88 1.18
CA ASP A 167 1.11 -7.53 1.43
C ASP A 167 2.03 -6.78 2.42
N PHE A 168 2.64 -7.49 3.38
CA PHE A 168 3.64 -6.90 4.28
C PHE A 168 4.97 -6.61 3.59
N TRP A 169 5.37 -7.44 2.61
CA TRP A 169 6.50 -7.10 1.74
C TRP A 169 6.27 -5.76 1.03
N SER A 170 5.11 -5.61 0.38
CA SER A 170 4.73 -4.39 -0.32
C SER A 170 4.72 -3.18 0.63
N LEU A 171 4.18 -3.34 1.84
CA LEU A 171 4.20 -2.31 2.87
C LEU A 171 5.63 -1.90 3.25
N GLY A 172 6.55 -2.85 3.38
CA GLY A 172 7.97 -2.59 3.65
C GLY A 172 8.64 -1.80 2.53
N ALA A 173 8.37 -2.15 1.27
CA ALA A 173 8.87 -1.42 0.11
C ALA A 173 8.35 0.02 0.04
N ILE A 174 7.08 0.24 0.37
CA ILE A 174 6.47 1.58 0.47
C ILE A 174 7.12 2.38 1.60
N MET A 175 7.34 1.77 2.76
CA MET A 175 8.00 2.42 3.90
C MET A 175 9.41 2.89 3.53
N PHE A 176 10.17 2.05 2.84
CA PHE A 176 11.49 2.42 2.32
C PHE A 176 11.39 3.65 1.41
N GLU A 177 10.46 3.63 0.45
CA GLU A 177 10.28 4.74 -0.47
C GLU A 177 9.88 6.04 0.21
N MET A 178 9.01 5.99 1.21
CA MET A 178 8.63 7.15 2.01
C MET A 178 9.84 7.81 2.68
N LEU A 179 10.74 6.99 3.26
CA LEU A 179 11.90 7.46 4.02
C LEU A 179 13.06 7.93 3.15
N PHE A 180 13.29 7.27 2.01
CA PHE A 180 14.48 7.52 1.18
C PHE A 180 14.16 8.24 -0.14
N GLY A 181 12.90 8.30 -0.53
CA GLY A 181 12.49 9.06 -1.70
C GLY A 181 12.59 8.33 -3.03
N PHE A 182 12.92 7.04 -3.05
CA PHE A 182 12.96 6.18 -4.23
C PHE A 182 12.61 4.75 -3.86
N ALA A 183 12.10 3.96 -4.81
CA ALA A 183 11.75 2.58 -4.56
C ALA A 183 12.99 1.71 -4.31
N ALA A 184 12.93 0.81 -3.32
CA ALA A 184 14.08 0.03 -2.81
C ALA A 184 14.83 -0.75 -3.89
N PHE A 185 14.13 -1.21 -4.92
CA PHE A 185 14.67 -2.06 -5.99
C PHE A 185 14.62 -1.41 -7.37
N ALA A 186 14.31 -0.10 -7.45
CA ALA A 186 14.16 0.62 -8.72
C ALA A 186 15.31 0.36 -9.70
N SER A 187 14.97 0.20 -10.97
CA SER A 187 15.91 0.01 -12.06
C SER A 187 15.34 0.56 -13.37
N ASP A 188 16.17 0.62 -14.40
CA ASP A 188 15.82 1.12 -15.73
C ASP A 188 14.80 0.24 -16.48
N THR A 189 14.62 -1.01 -16.07
CA THR A 189 13.65 -1.95 -16.67
C THR A 189 12.95 -2.79 -15.60
N ALA A 190 11.67 -3.12 -15.83
CA ALA A 190 10.90 -4.01 -14.97
C ALA A 190 11.60 -5.37 -14.74
N ARG A 191 12.30 -5.89 -15.75
CA ARG A 191 13.07 -7.13 -15.63
C ARG A 191 14.23 -7.00 -14.64
N ARG A 192 14.98 -5.89 -14.66
CA ARG A 192 16.09 -5.67 -13.73
C ARG A 192 15.57 -5.43 -12.31
N THR A 193 14.46 -4.70 -12.15
CA THR A 193 13.79 -4.56 -10.86
C THR A 193 13.39 -5.92 -10.30
N ALA A 194 12.75 -6.79 -11.11
CA ALA A 194 12.39 -8.13 -10.68
C ALA A 194 13.62 -8.97 -10.26
N ILE A 195 14.75 -8.90 -11.00
CA ILE A 195 15.99 -9.58 -10.63
C ILE A 195 16.53 -9.07 -9.29
N LYS A 196 16.51 -7.74 -9.05
CA LYS A 196 16.92 -7.16 -7.76
C LYS A 196 16.04 -7.65 -6.61
N ILE A 197 14.72 -7.74 -6.81
CA ILE A 197 13.78 -8.26 -5.82
C ILE A 197 14.08 -9.73 -5.52
N LEU A 198 14.33 -10.56 -6.53
CA LEU A 198 14.67 -11.98 -6.33
C LEU A 198 15.98 -12.17 -5.54
N HIS A 199 16.89 -11.23 -5.64
CA HIS A 199 18.16 -11.19 -4.90
C HIS A 199 18.15 -10.06 -3.85
N TRP A 200 17.04 -9.87 -3.16
CA TRP A 200 16.80 -8.73 -2.27
C TRP A 200 17.83 -8.63 -1.14
N THR A 201 18.32 -9.74 -0.62
CA THR A 201 19.33 -9.76 0.46
C THR A 201 20.64 -9.09 0.07
N GLU A 202 20.98 -9.06 -1.21
CA GLU A 202 22.18 -8.44 -1.78
C GLU A 202 21.91 -7.01 -2.28
N ASN A 203 20.66 -6.73 -2.64
CA ASN A 203 20.27 -5.50 -3.34
C ASN A 203 19.54 -4.49 -2.45
N LEU A 204 19.04 -4.87 -1.29
CA LEU A 204 18.44 -3.93 -0.33
C LEU A 204 19.55 -3.16 0.39
N ILE A 205 19.78 -1.93 -0.07
CA ILE A 205 20.83 -1.06 0.47
C ILE A 205 20.16 0.14 1.14
N PHE A 206 20.41 0.31 2.43
CA PHE A 206 19.99 1.51 3.14
C PHE A 206 21.03 2.61 2.92
N PRO A 207 20.62 3.79 2.39
CA PRO A 207 21.51 4.94 2.28
C PRO A 207 22.05 5.29 3.68
N MET A 208 23.36 5.49 3.77
CA MET A 208 23.94 6.04 5.01
C MET A 208 23.53 7.50 5.15
N ALA A 209 23.10 7.88 6.35
CA ALA A 209 22.73 9.25 6.71
C ALA A 209 23.94 10.20 6.64
#